data_a8dc6490ef51a096cff5aae47118fb4a
#
_entry.id   a8dc6490ef51a096cff5aae47118fb4a
#
_cell.length_a   1.000
_cell.length_b   1.000
_cell.length_c   1.000
_cell.angle_alpha   90.00
_cell.angle_beta   90.00
_cell.angle_gamma   90.00
#
_symmetry.space_group_name_H-M   'P 1'
#
loop_
_entity.id
_entity.type
_entity.pdbx_description
1 polymer ?
#
loop_
_entity_poly.entity_id
_entity_poly.type
_entity_poly.pdbx_seq_one_letter_code
_entity_poly.pdbx_strand_id
1 'polypeptide(L)'
;MNPRLSQLQAYPFQKLRELLAGVTANPALAPINLTIGEPKHPTPAFIRDALVQHLDGLASYPLTQGSDALRRAIADWCGRRYGVELDPATQILPVNGSREALFAAAQALIDPSRHVRRVIAPNPFYQIYEGAALLAGAQPHFLDTLLENGFRMDFTRVPDDLWESVQLAYVCSPGNPTGKVFGLNEWQEIFDLAERHDFIVAADECYSEVYFDEDNPPLGALTAAAMLDRDFSRLLVFNSLSKRSNVPGLRSGFVAGDAELIRQFLLYRTYHGSAMGPAVQ
;
A
#
# COMPACT_ATOMS: atom_id res chain seq x y z
N MET A 1 -14.48 -22.67 12.12
CA MET A 1 -13.46 -21.93 11.31
C MET A 1 -14.15 -20.75 10.62
N ASN A 2 -13.44 -19.69 10.34
CA ASN A 2 -14.00 -18.54 9.60
C ASN A 2 -14.39 -19.00 8.18
N PRO A 3 -15.66 -18.96 7.80
CA PRO A 3 -16.12 -19.45 6.49
C PRO A 3 -15.55 -18.64 5.32
N ARG A 4 -15.12 -17.39 5.56
CA ARG A 4 -14.54 -16.54 4.52
C ARG A 4 -13.18 -17.04 4.04
N LEU A 5 -12.46 -17.87 4.82
CA LEU A 5 -11.20 -18.46 4.38
C LEU A 5 -11.34 -19.32 3.12
N SER A 6 -12.51 -19.93 2.91
CA SER A 6 -12.78 -20.71 1.69
C SER A 6 -12.93 -19.86 0.42
N GLN A 7 -13.08 -18.54 0.56
CA GLN A 7 -13.16 -17.61 -0.57
C GLN A 7 -11.77 -17.20 -1.08
N LEU A 8 -10.71 -17.41 -0.27
CA LEU A 8 -9.36 -17.04 -0.66
C LEU A 8 -8.80 -18.00 -1.71
N GLN A 9 -8.09 -17.44 -2.66
CA GLN A 9 -7.35 -18.21 -3.67
C GLN A 9 -6.00 -18.70 -3.14
N ALA A 10 -5.53 -19.83 -3.67
CA ALA A 10 -4.17 -20.27 -3.42
C ALA A 10 -3.16 -19.21 -3.88
N TYR A 11 -2.04 -19.12 -3.16
CA TYR A 11 -1.00 -18.12 -3.46
C TYR A 11 -0.56 -18.22 -4.94
N PRO A 12 -0.58 -17.12 -5.73
CA PRO A 12 -0.35 -17.17 -7.17
C PRO A 12 0.97 -17.84 -7.58
N PHE A 13 2.04 -17.63 -6.82
CA PHE A 13 3.34 -18.27 -7.11
C PHE A 13 3.36 -19.77 -6.81
N GLN A 14 2.47 -20.27 -5.96
CA GLN A 14 2.29 -21.71 -5.80
C GLN A 14 1.64 -22.31 -7.05
N LYS A 15 0.56 -21.69 -7.54
CA LYS A 15 -0.08 -22.10 -8.81
C LYS A 15 0.90 -22.07 -9.98
N LEU A 16 1.73 -21.01 -10.07
CA LEU A 16 2.76 -20.89 -11.11
C LEU A 16 3.78 -22.03 -11.02
N ARG A 17 4.27 -22.37 -9.82
CA ARG A 17 5.19 -23.50 -9.64
C ARG A 17 4.57 -24.83 -10.06
N GLU A 18 3.31 -25.06 -9.72
CA GLU A 18 2.57 -26.26 -10.12
C GLU A 18 2.44 -26.35 -11.66
N LEU A 19 2.10 -25.24 -12.31
CA LEU A 19 2.03 -25.16 -13.78
C LEU A 19 3.38 -25.43 -14.48
N LEU A 20 4.47 -25.00 -13.86
CA LEU A 20 5.82 -25.15 -14.40
C LEU A 20 6.51 -26.47 -14.00
N ALA A 21 5.92 -27.28 -13.14
CA ALA A 21 6.55 -28.48 -12.58
C ALA A 21 7.00 -29.51 -13.65
N GLY A 22 6.36 -29.54 -14.83
CA GLY A 22 6.73 -30.43 -15.93
C GLY A 22 7.53 -29.74 -17.05
N VAL A 23 7.89 -28.47 -16.87
CA VAL A 23 8.57 -27.70 -17.92
C VAL A 23 10.09 -27.77 -17.72
N THR A 24 10.81 -28.26 -18.74
CA THR A 24 12.27 -28.23 -18.75
C THR A 24 12.73 -27.01 -19.55
N ALA A 25 13.46 -26.11 -18.91
CA ALA A 25 14.04 -24.94 -19.56
C ALA A 25 15.13 -25.37 -20.55
N ASN A 26 15.35 -24.55 -21.59
CA ASN A 26 16.45 -24.77 -22.53
C ASN A 26 17.80 -24.66 -21.80
N PRO A 27 18.61 -25.73 -21.71
CA PRO A 27 19.86 -25.73 -20.93
C PRO A 27 20.95 -24.80 -21.53
N ALA A 28 20.80 -24.38 -22.79
CA ALA A 28 21.72 -23.42 -23.40
C ALA A 28 21.49 -21.96 -23.02
N LEU A 29 20.38 -21.66 -22.32
CA LEU A 29 20.01 -20.30 -21.93
C LEU A 29 19.96 -20.19 -20.40
N ALA A 30 20.65 -19.19 -19.84
CA ALA A 30 20.51 -18.88 -18.42
C ALA A 30 19.10 -18.30 -18.14
N PRO A 31 18.36 -18.81 -17.15
CA PRO A 31 17.04 -18.31 -16.85
C PRO A 31 17.10 -16.88 -16.28
N ILE A 32 16.24 -16.00 -16.77
CA ILE A 32 16.04 -14.65 -16.23
C ILE A 32 14.72 -14.64 -15.47
N ASN A 33 14.78 -14.49 -14.16
CA ASN A 33 13.60 -14.49 -13.29
C ASN A 33 12.97 -13.10 -13.22
N LEU A 34 11.80 -12.93 -13.86
CA LEU A 34 11.00 -11.70 -13.83
C LEU A 34 9.67 -11.87 -13.06
N THR A 35 9.53 -12.92 -12.28
CA THR A 35 8.25 -13.26 -11.60
C THR A 35 7.94 -12.38 -10.41
N ILE A 36 8.94 -11.77 -9.78
CA ILE A 36 8.78 -10.96 -8.56
C ILE A 36 9.48 -9.62 -8.76
N GLY A 37 8.73 -8.51 -8.56
CA GLY A 37 9.26 -7.15 -8.53
C GLY A 37 10.04 -6.89 -7.23
N GLU A 38 11.23 -7.50 -7.12
CA GLU A 38 12.10 -7.38 -5.96
C GLU A 38 13.46 -6.79 -6.37
N PRO A 39 13.96 -5.75 -5.66
CA PRO A 39 15.30 -5.23 -5.91
C PRO A 39 16.36 -6.33 -5.72
N LYS A 40 17.34 -6.39 -6.64
CA LYS A 40 18.42 -7.39 -6.61
C LYS A 40 19.78 -6.76 -6.26
N HIS A 41 19.84 -5.46 -6.05
CA HIS A 41 21.05 -4.80 -5.57
C HIS A 41 21.32 -5.15 -4.10
N PRO A 42 22.58 -5.11 -3.66
CA PRO A 42 22.91 -5.29 -2.24
C PRO A 42 22.30 -4.15 -1.40
N THR A 43 21.83 -4.48 -0.21
CA THR A 43 21.39 -3.48 0.76
C THR A 43 22.52 -2.48 1.03
N PRO A 44 22.26 -1.17 1.01
CA PRO A 44 23.28 -0.15 1.30
C PRO A 44 23.98 -0.39 2.63
N ALA A 45 25.32 -0.20 2.65
CA ALA A 45 26.14 -0.49 3.82
C ALA A 45 25.68 0.33 5.05
N PHE A 46 25.40 1.63 4.86
CA PHE A 46 24.99 2.50 5.97
C PHE A 46 23.69 2.02 6.67
N ILE A 47 22.77 1.37 5.95
CA ILE A 47 21.55 0.81 6.56
C ILE A 47 21.89 -0.41 7.42
N ARG A 48 22.78 -1.28 6.94
CA ARG A 48 23.26 -2.44 7.72
C ARG A 48 24.03 -2.00 8.96
N ASP A 49 24.88 -1.01 8.81
CA ASP A 49 25.69 -0.47 9.91
C ASP A 49 24.80 0.19 10.97
N ALA A 50 23.78 0.96 10.56
CA ALA A 50 22.79 1.53 11.47
C ALA A 50 22.03 0.44 12.23
N LEU A 51 21.59 -0.63 11.55
CA LEU A 51 20.91 -1.75 12.22
C LEU A 51 21.82 -2.39 13.28
N VAL A 52 23.09 -2.64 12.95
CA VAL A 52 24.06 -3.23 13.89
C VAL A 52 24.29 -2.31 15.10
N GLN A 53 24.39 -1.00 14.89
CA GLN A 53 24.59 -0.01 15.96
C GLN A 53 23.41 0.07 16.94
N HIS A 54 22.20 -0.33 16.50
CA HIS A 54 20.97 -0.25 17.31
C HIS A 54 20.46 -1.59 17.79
N LEU A 55 21.29 -2.66 17.74
CA LEU A 55 20.88 -3.99 18.20
C LEU A 55 20.47 -4.05 19.69
N ASP A 56 20.96 -3.14 20.53
CA ASP A 56 20.54 -3.01 21.93
C ASP A 56 19.04 -2.76 22.06
N GLY A 57 18.40 -2.21 21.03
CA GLY A 57 16.94 -2.06 20.95
C GLY A 57 16.16 -3.37 21.00
N LEU A 58 16.81 -4.52 20.80
CA LEU A 58 16.19 -5.86 20.96
C LEU A 58 15.71 -6.14 22.39
N ALA A 59 16.24 -5.43 23.38
CA ALA A 59 15.86 -5.61 24.79
C ALA A 59 14.49 -5.04 25.17
N SER A 60 13.82 -4.30 24.26
CA SER A 60 12.58 -3.57 24.56
C SER A 60 11.48 -3.86 23.54
N TYR A 61 10.23 -3.91 24.03
CA TYR A 61 9.07 -3.93 23.16
C TYR A 61 8.93 -2.58 22.44
N PRO A 62 8.58 -2.59 21.12
CA PRO A 62 8.28 -1.38 20.41
C PRO A 62 6.96 -0.74 20.90
N LEU A 63 6.89 0.57 20.85
CA LEU A 63 5.60 1.28 20.99
C LEU A 63 4.72 0.93 19.77
N THR A 64 3.44 0.70 20.00
CA THR A 64 2.48 0.36 18.92
C THR A 64 2.44 1.43 17.82
N GLN A 65 2.53 2.69 18.21
CA GLN A 65 2.54 3.83 17.29
C GLN A 65 3.93 4.10 16.65
N GLY A 66 4.97 3.34 17.03
CA GLY A 66 6.36 3.63 16.65
C GLY A 66 6.99 4.76 17.46
N SER A 67 8.32 4.92 17.35
CA SER A 67 9.04 5.97 18.04
C SER A 67 8.77 7.35 17.43
N ASP A 68 8.84 8.39 18.29
CA ASP A 68 8.68 9.78 17.84
C ASP A 68 9.77 10.16 16.82
N ALA A 69 10.98 9.66 17.00
CA ALA A 69 12.09 9.91 16.09
C ALA A 69 11.79 9.38 14.68
N LEU A 70 11.27 8.15 14.56
CA LEU A 70 10.91 7.57 13.28
C LEU A 70 9.75 8.33 12.62
N ARG A 71 8.70 8.67 13.39
CA ARG A 71 7.55 9.42 12.85
C ARG A 71 7.96 10.80 12.33
N ARG A 72 8.84 11.52 13.05
CA ARG A 72 9.41 12.79 12.57
C ARG A 72 10.26 12.60 11.31
N ALA A 73 11.13 11.59 11.27
CA ALA A 73 11.93 11.30 10.09
C ALA A 73 11.07 10.99 8.85
N ILE A 74 9.91 10.32 9.04
CA ILE A 74 8.93 10.07 7.97
C ILE A 74 8.25 11.38 7.56
N ALA A 75 7.82 12.24 8.51
CA ALA A 75 7.25 13.55 8.20
C ALA A 75 8.21 14.41 7.39
N ASP A 76 9.47 14.51 7.84
CA ASP A 76 10.53 15.25 7.15
C ASP A 76 10.78 14.71 5.74
N TRP A 77 10.72 13.39 5.57
CA TRP A 77 10.85 12.78 4.25
C TRP A 77 9.65 13.12 3.35
N CYS A 78 8.42 13.03 3.88
CA CYS A 78 7.21 13.43 3.14
C CYS A 78 7.27 14.92 2.75
N GLY A 79 7.77 15.78 3.64
CA GLY A 79 7.99 17.20 3.34
C GLY A 79 8.92 17.41 2.14
N ARG A 80 10.07 16.72 2.12
CA ARG A 80 11.02 16.82 1.00
C ARG A 80 10.50 16.18 -0.29
N ARG A 81 9.81 15.05 -0.20
CA ARG A 81 9.42 14.25 -1.37
C ARG A 81 8.11 14.69 -1.97
N TYR A 82 7.14 15.00 -1.14
CA TYR A 82 5.77 15.33 -1.55
C TYR A 82 5.42 16.81 -1.41
N GLY A 83 6.28 17.61 -0.78
CA GLY A 83 6.03 19.03 -0.55
C GLY A 83 4.86 19.30 0.42
N VAL A 84 4.59 18.38 1.35
CA VAL A 84 3.47 18.47 2.29
C VAL A 84 3.96 18.49 3.73
N GLU A 85 3.23 19.18 4.60
CA GLU A 85 3.46 19.16 6.03
C GLU A 85 2.48 18.18 6.69
N LEU A 86 3.01 17.19 7.40
CA LEU A 86 2.24 16.18 8.15
C LEU A 86 2.59 16.26 9.64
N ASP A 87 1.57 16.22 10.49
CA ASP A 87 1.80 16.06 11.92
C ASP A 87 2.29 14.63 12.23
N PRO A 88 3.54 14.47 12.70
CA PRO A 88 4.09 13.16 13.01
C PRO A 88 3.35 12.44 14.15
N ALA A 89 2.58 13.15 14.96
CA ALA A 89 1.85 12.57 16.08
C ALA A 89 0.52 11.93 15.66
N THR A 90 -0.14 12.48 14.66
CA THR A 90 -1.52 12.12 14.30
C THR A 90 -1.68 11.60 12.86
N GLN A 91 -0.79 12.00 11.95
CA GLN A 91 -0.93 11.71 10.51
C GLN A 91 0.07 10.67 9.98
N ILE A 92 0.85 10.04 10.86
CA ILE A 92 1.88 9.05 10.47
C ILE A 92 1.84 7.84 11.40
N LEU A 93 1.82 6.65 10.79
CA LEU A 93 1.89 5.38 11.50
C LEU A 93 2.94 4.46 10.85
N PRO A 94 4.11 4.22 11.51
CA PRO A 94 5.07 3.22 11.08
C PRO A 94 4.46 1.81 11.11
N VAL A 95 4.74 0.98 10.10
CA VAL A 95 4.15 -0.35 9.93
C VAL A 95 5.18 -1.40 9.54
N ASN A 96 4.91 -2.69 9.82
CA ASN A 96 5.76 -3.83 9.49
C ASN A 96 5.73 -4.18 7.98
N GLY A 97 5.90 -3.15 7.14
CA GLY A 97 5.75 -3.22 5.70
C GLY A 97 4.31 -3.01 5.25
N SER A 98 4.16 -2.57 4.00
CA SER A 98 2.86 -2.20 3.43
C SER A 98 1.91 -3.39 3.24
N ARG A 99 2.42 -4.63 3.07
CA ARG A 99 1.56 -5.82 2.91
C ARG A 99 0.59 -5.98 4.08
N GLU A 100 1.13 -6.02 5.30
CA GLU A 100 0.31 -6.18 6.50
C GLU A 100 -0.55 -4.94 6.74
N ALA A 101 -0.03 -3.76 6.45
CA ALA A 101 -0.77 -2.52 6.63
C ALA A 101 -1.97 -2.41 5.68
N LEU A 102 -1.81 -2.71 4.39
CA LEU A 102 -2.90 -2.72 3.40
C LEU A 102 -3.99 -3.73 3.78
N PHE A 103 -3.59 -4.92 4.27
CA PHE A 103 -4.53 -5.91 4.74
C PHE A 103 -5.27 -5.44 6.00
N ALA A 104 -4.53 -4.97 7.00
CA ALA A 104 -5.08 -4.58 8.29
C ALA A 104 -5.98 -3.33 8.20
N ALA A 105 -5.68 -2.39 7.28
CA ALA A 105 -6.50 -1.22 7.05
C ALA A 105 -7.94 -1.59 6.64
N ALA A 106 -8.11 -2.54 5.72
CA ALA A 106 -9.45 -3.00 5.36
C ALA A 106 -10.19 -3.65 6.55
N GLN A 107 -9.46 -4.40 7.40
CA GLN A 107 -10.07 -5.00 8.60
C GLN A 107 -10.50 -3.94 9.62
N ALA A 108 -9.76 -2.84 9.70
CA ALA A 108 -10.01 -1.76 10.66
C ALA A 108 -11.11 -0.79 10.21
N LEU A 109 -11.20 -0.53 8.90
CA LEU A 109 -11.93 0.62 8.36
C LEU A 109 -13.22 0.25 7.61
N ILE A 110 -13.39 -1.02 7.22
CA ILE A 110 -14.65 -1.46 6.62
C ILE A 110 -15.69 -1.68 7.73
N ASP A 111 -16.81 -0.96 7.64
CA ASP A 111 -17.93 -1.09 8.56
C ASP A 111 -18.70 -2.40 8.29
N PRO A 112 -18.64 -3.39 9.19
CA PRO A 112 -19.31 -4.66 8.99
C PRO A 112 -20.83 -4.61 9.19
N SER A 113 -21.37 -3.50 9.70
CA SER A 113 -22.81 -3.32 9.94
C SER A 113 -23.59 -2.99 8.67
N ARG A 114 -22.94 -2.43 7.64
CA ARG A 114 -23.57 -2.16 6.35
C ARG A 114 -23.95 -3.47 5.64
N HIS A 115 -25.15 -3.52 5.07
CA HIS A 115 -25.67 -4.74 4.42
C HIS A 115 -24.84 -5.14 3.20
N VAL A 116 -24.50 -4.18 2.34
CA VAL A 116 -23.63 -4.37 1.18
C VAL A 116 -22.34 -3.58 1.40
N ARG A 117 -21.21 -4.22 1.14
CA ARG A 117 -19.87 -3.65 1.31
C ARG A 117 -19.04 -3.97 0.09
N ARG A 118 -18.51 -2.94 -0.56
CA ARG A 118 -17.66 -3.07 -1.74
C ARG A 118 -16.29 -2.45 -1.51
N VAL A 119 -15.29 -3.08 -2.13
CA VAL A 119 -13.93 -2.54 -2.23
C VAL A 119 -13.56 -2.48 -3.70
N ILE A 120 -13.21 -1.29 -4.19
CA ILE A 120 -12.71 -1.12 -5.55
C ILE A 120 -11.20 -1.42 -5.56
N ALA A 121 -10.73 -2.11 -6.60
CA ALA A 121 -9.31 -2.35 -6.83
C ALA A 121 -8.99 -2.45 -8.34
N PRO A 122 -7.75 -2.14 -8.77
CA PRO A 122 -7.34 -2.34 -10.15
C PRO A 122 -7.28 -3.84 -10.49
N ASN A 123 -7.39 -4.21 -11.75
CA ASN A 123 -7.07 -5.55 -12.26
C ASN A 123 -6.13 -5.42 -13.48
N PRO A 124 -4.95 -6.03 -13.46
CA PRO A 124 -4.38 -6.93 -12.45
C PRO A 124 -4.15 -6.25 -11.10
N PHE A 125 -4.24 -7.03 -10.02
CA PHE A 125 -4.16 -6.52 -8.65
C PHE A 125 -3.11 -7.25 -7.80
N TYR A 126 -2.70 -6.58 -6.73
CA TYR A 126 -1.96 -7.24 -5.68
C TYR A 126 -2.92 -8.08 -4.83
N GLN A 127 -2.69 -9.40 -4.74
CA GLN A 127 -3.64 -10.33 -4.10
C GLN A 127 -4.07 -9.95 -2.68
N ILE A 128 -3.33 -9.06 -2.02
CA ILE A 128 -3.68 -8.57 -0.69
C ILE A 128 -4.97 -7.75 -0.70
N TYR A 129 -5.24 -6.98 -1.77
CA TYR A 129 -6.47 -6.18 -1.86
C TYR A 129 -7.71 -7.07 -1.85
N GLU A 130 -7.71 -8.15 -2.65
CA GLU A 130 -8.80 -9.13 -2.67
C GLU A 130 -8.95 -9.83 -1.32
N GLY A 131 -7.87 -10.39 -0.79
CA GLY A 131 -7.89 -11.11 0.48
C GLY A 131 -8.31 -10.22 1.66
N ALA A 132 -7.89 -8.97 1.68
CA ALA A 132 -8.28 -7.99 2.69
C ALA A 132 -9.78 -7.68 2.63
N ALA A 133 -10.31 -7.42 1.42
CA ALA A 133 -11.74 -7.18 1.20
C ALA A 133 -12.58 -8.38 1.64
N LEU A 134 -12.28 -9.58 1.15
CA LEU A 134 -13.02 -10.80 1.46
C LEU A 134 -13.05 -11.11 2.96
N LEU A 135 -11.91 -11.01 3.64
CA LEU A 135 -11.84 -11.30 5.08
C LEU A 135 -12.47 -10.22 5.94
N ALA A 136 -12.49 -8.96 5.49
CA ALA A 136 -13.29 -7.89 6.10
C ALA A 136 -14.80 -8.05 5.84
N GLY A 137 -15.19 -9.00 4.97
CA GLY A 137 -16.59 -9.27 4.62
C GLY A 137 -17.14 -8.34 3.55
N ALA A 138 -16.27 -7.69 2.81
CA ALA A 138 -16.64 -6.93 1.62
C ALA A 138 -16.43 -7.76 0.35
N GLN A 139 -17.08 -7.35 -0.73
CA GLN A 139 -16.89 -7.93 -2.05
C GLN A 139 -16.00 -7.02 -2.87
N PRO A 140 -14.88 -7.53 -3.44
CA PRO A 140 -14.07 -6.75 -4.35
C PRO A 140 -14.82 -6.48 -5.66
N HIS A 141 -14.67 -5.27 -6.18
CA HIS A 141 -15.07 -4.86 -7.52
C HIS A 141 -13.82 -4.41 -8.26
N PHE A 142 -13.48 -5.12 -9.33
CA PHE A 142 -12.23 -4.89 -10.05
C PHE A 142 -12.47 -4.00 -11.28
N LEU A 143 -11.55 -3.04 -11.48
CA LEU A 143 -11.47 -2.22 -12.68
C LEU A 143 -10.31 -2.69 -13.54
N ASP A 144 -10.63 -3.22 -14.72
CA ASP A 144 -9.62 -3.71 -15.67
C ASP A 144 -8.78 -2.57 -16.20
N THR A 145 -7.48 -2.64 -15.96
CA THR A 145 -6.47 -1.70 -16.46
C THR A 145 -5.87 -2.26 -17.74
N LEU A 146 -6.41 -1.84 -18.87
CA LEU A 146 -6.11 -2.40 -20.19
C LEU A 146 -5.17 -1.49 -20.98
N LEU A 147 -4.46 -2.06 -21.95
CA LEU A 147 -3.55 -1.32 -22.81
C LEU A 147 -4.27 -0.21 -23.61
N GLU A 148 -5.47 -0.50 -24.12
CA GLU A 148 -6.28 0.42 -24.90
C GLU A 148 -6.71 1.68 -24.12
N ASN A 149 -6.76 1.64 -22.78
CA ASN A 149 -7.02 2.81 -21.96
C ASN A 149 -5.78 3.34 -21.24
N GLY A 150 -4.58 2.93 -21.67
CA GLY A 150 -3.32 3.33 -21.06
C GLY A 150 -3.16 2.82 -19.62
N PHE A 151 -3.74 1.68 -19.31
CA PHE A 151 -3.75 1.04 -17.98
C PHE A 151 -4.39 1.90 -16.88
N ARG A 152 -5.32 2.78 -17.24
CA ARG A 152 -6.07 3.58 -16.27
C ARG A 152 -7.11 2.72 -15.53
N MET A 153 -7.37 3.07 -14.27
CA MET A 153 -8.60 2.67 -13.58
C MET A 153 -9.74 3.54 -14.13
N ASP A 154 -10.62 2.95 -14.92
CA ASP A 154 -11.75 3.66 -15.52
C ASP A 154 -12.96 3.62 -14.57
N PHE A 155 -13.10 4.65 -13.75
CA PHE A 155 -14.17 4.75 -12.77
C PHE A 155 -15.56 4.93 -13.38
N THR A 156 -15.65 5.32 -14.66
CA THR A 156 -16.94 5.41 -15.37
C THR A 156 -17.59 4.03 -15.59
N ARG A 157 -16.82 2.96 -15.45
CA ARG A 157 -17.30 1.58 -15.52
C ARG A 157 -17.94 1.06 -14.22
N VAL A 158 -17.84 1.82 -13.14
CA VAL A 158 -18.52 1.46 -11.90
C VAL A 158 -19.98 1.87 -12.00
N PRO A 159 -20.94 0.94 -11.88
CA PRO A 159 -22.37 1.26 -11.91
C PRO A 159 -22.74 2.28 -10.82
N ASP A 160 -23.62 3.21 -11.14
CA ASP A 160 -24.00 4.30 -10.22
C ASP A 160 -24.54 3.79 -8.88
N ASP A 161 -25.33 2.72 -8.88
CA ASP A 161 -25.88 2.09 -7.69
C ASP A 161 -24.84 1.33 -6.84
N LEU A 162 -23.69 1.01 -7.44
CA LEU A 162 -22.61 0.33 -6.71
C LEU A 162 -21.88 1.29 -5.78
N TRP A 163 -21.75 2.58 -6.14
CA TRP A 163 -21.01 3.57 -5.38
C TRP A 163 -21.50 3.72 -3.94
N GLU A 164 -22.81 3.60 -3.70
CA GLU A 164 -23.40 3.69 -2.35
C GLU A 164 -22.89 2.59 -1.40
N SER A 165 -22.38 1.50 -1.96
CA SER A 165 -21.87 0.37 -1.20
C SER A 165 -20.34 0.35 -1.07
N VAL A 166 -19.64 1.23 -1.76
CA VAL A 166 -18.16 1.34 -1.71
C VAL A 166 -17.74 1.93 -0.37
N GLN A 167 -16.78 1.30 0.29
CA GLN A 167 -16.21 1.79 1.54
C GLN A 167 -14.71 2.04 1.44
N LEU A 168 -14.05 1.38 0.47
CA LEU A 168 -12.60 1.48 0.28
C LEU A 168 -12.27 1.32 -1.20
N ALA A 169 -11.35 2.13 -1.70
CA ALA A 169 -10.75 1.94 -3.01
C ALA A 169 -9.23 1.82 -2.88
N TYR A 170 -8.66 0.71 -3.32
CA TYR A 170 -7.22 0.56 -3.48
C TYR A 170 -6.79 1.15 -4.81
N VAL A 171 -5.79 2.02 -4.76
CA VAL A 171 -5.11 2.59 -5.93
C VAL A 171 -3.64 2.25 -5.82
N CYS A 172 -3.03 1.71 -6.87
CA CYS A 172 -1.60 1.43 -6.92
C CYS A 172 -0.92 2.37 -7.92
N SER A 173 -0.13 3.32 -7.44
CA SER A 173 0.57 4.28 -8.27
C SER A 173 1.98 4.58 -7.74
N PRO A 174 3.03 4.21 -8.48
CA PRO A 174 3.05 3.46 -9.75
C PRO A 174 2.44 2.06 -9.64
N GLY A 175 1.71 1.64 -10.68
CA GLY A 175 0.93 0.42 -10.72
C GLY A 175 1.78 -0.86 -10.80
N ASN A 176 1.39 -1.88 -10.07
CA ASN A 176 1.93 -3.23 -10.21
C ASN A 176 0.86 -4.14 -10.84
N PRO A 177 1.10 -4.74 -12.04
CA PRO A 177 2.37 -4.81 -12.76
C PRO A 177 2.54 -3.77 -13.88
N THR A 178 1.60 -2.84 -14.08
CA THR A 178 1.49 -2.04 -15.31
C THR A 178 2.51 -0.90 -15.40
N GLY A 179 3.07 -0.44 -14.27
CA GLY A 179 3.91 0.76 -14.20
C GLY A 179 3.14 2.09 -14.38
N LYS A 180 1.81 2.05 -14.52
CA LYS A 180 0.99 3.24 -14.69
C LYS A 180 1.12 4.16 -13.48
N VAL A 181 1.43 5.43 -13.73
CA VAL A 181 1.43 6.50 -12.74
C VAL A 181 0.15 7.33 -12.90
N PHE A 182 -0.54 7.61 -11.80
CA PHE A 182 -1.69 8.51 -11.82
C PHE A 182 -1.23 9.95 -12.05
N GLY A 183 -1.89 10.62 -12.99
CA GLY A 183 -1.77 12.06 -13.17
C GLY A 183 -2.71 12.84 -12.24
N LEU A 184 -2.57 14.16 -12.21
CA LEU A 184 -3.37 15.02 -11.34
C LEU A 184 -4.88 14.86 -11.57
N ASN A 185 -5.31 14.73 -12.83
CA ASN A 185 -6.74 14.54 -13.17
C ASN A 185 -7.29 13.21 -12.65
N GLU A 186 -6.48 12.14 -12.65
CA GLU A 186 -6.90 10.83 -12.13
C GLU A 186 -7.01 10.86 -10.61
N TRP A 187 -6.09 11.56 -9.93
CA TRP A 187 -6.19 11.80 -8.49
C TRP A 187 -7.40 12.68 -8.15
N GLN A 188 -7.66 13.73 -8.92
CA GLN A 188 -8.85 14.57 -8.73
C GLN A 188 -10.13 13.74 -8.87
N GLU A 189 -10.25 12.93 -9.93
CA GLU A 189 -11.41 12.08 -10.17
C GLU A 189 -11.71 11.15 -8.97
N ILE A 190 -10.70 10.43 -8.44
CA ILE A 190 -10.92 9.51 -7.31
C ILE A 190 -11.22 10.27 -6.01
N PHE A 191 -10.63 11.43 -5.78
CA PHE A 191 -10.92 12.26 -4.62
C PHE A 191 -12.34 12.82 -4.66
N ASP A 192 -12.80 13.29 -5.82
CA ASP A 192 -14.18 13.77 -6.03
C ASP A 192 -15.19 12.65 -5.77
N LEU A 193 -14.89 11.42 -6.24
CA LEU A 193 -15.72 10.26 -5.99
C LEU A 193 -15.72 9.87 -4.50
N ALA A 194 -14.56 9.89 -3.85
CA ALA A 194 -14.44 9.57 -2.43
C ALA A 194 -15.22 10.55 -1.54
N GLU A 195 -15.19 11.84 -1.87
CA GLU A 195 -15.97 12.86 -1.17
C GLU A 195 -17.47 12.69 -1.41
N ARG A 196 -17.88 12.46 -2.67
CA ARG A 196 -19.28 12.31 -3.06
C ARG A 196 -19.94 11.07 -2.45
N HIS A 197 -19.23 9.96 -2.39
CA HIS A 197 -19.76 8.65 -2.02
C HIS A 197 -19.28 8.13 -0.67
N ASP A 198 -18.51 8.95 0.06
CA ASP A 198 -18.05 8.69 1.42
C ASP A 198 -17.26 7.38 1.58
N PHE A 199 -16.26 7.17 0.73
CA PHE A 199 -15.34 6.03 0.85
C PHE A 199 -13.88 6.46 1.05
N ILE A 200 -13.06 5.52 1.50
CA ILE A 200 -11.64 5.74 1.79
C ILE A 200 -10.79 5.40 0.57
N VAL A 201 -9.81 6.24 0.25
CA VAL A 201 -8.79 5.98 -0.76
C VAL A 201 -7.53 5.44 -0.07
N ALA A 202 -7.16 4.20 -0.39
CA ALA A 202 -5.93 3.56 0.05
C ALA A 202 -4.92 3.55 -1.11
N ALA A 203 -4.02 4.53 -1.13
CA ALA A 203 -3.00 4.70 -2.15
C ALA A 203 -1.76 3.85 -1.81
N ASP A 204 -1.56 2.75 -2.53
CA ASP A 204 -0.35 1.94 -2.44
C ASP A 204 0.76 2.55 -3.30
N GLU A 205 1.68 3.24 -2.65
CA GLU A 205 2.81 3.94 -3.26
C GLU A 205 4.15 3.23 -3.03
N CYS A 206 4.14 1.91 -2.92
CA CYS A 206 5.36 1.12 -2.68
C CYS A 206 6.43 1.30 -3.77
N TYR A 207 6.05 1.75 -4.96
CA TYR A 207 6.95 1.95 -6.10
C TYR A 207 7.21 3.44 -6.40
N SER A 208 6.83 4.37 -5.52
CA SER A 208 6.99 5.82 -5.72
C SER A 208 8.42 6.27 -6.00
N GLU A 209 9.42 5.50 -5.53
CA GLU A 209 10.84 5.80 -5.69
C GLU A 209 11.55 4.90 -6.75
N VAL A 210 10.75 4.20 -7.58
CA VAL A 210 11.27 3.38 -8.69
C VAL A 210 10.92 4.07 -10.01
N TYR A 211 11.74 5.03 -10.41
CA TYR A 211 11.59 5.82 -11.64
C TYR A 211 12.97 6.12 -12.25
N PHE A 212 12.99 6.63 -13.48
CA PHE A 212 14.21 6.82 -14.26
C PHE A 212 14.65 8.27 -14.41
N ASP A 213 13.75 9.22 -14.19
CA ASP A 213 13.96 10.65 -14.39
C ASP A 213 13.79 11.39 -13.07
N GLU A 214 14.90 11.85 -12.50
CA GLU A 214 14.93 12.55 -11.20
C GLU A 214 14.20 13.90 -11.25
N ASP A 215 14.09 14.51 -12.44
CA ASP A 215 13.38 15.78 -12.62
C ASP A 215 11.86 15.58 -12.76
N ASN A 216 11.41 14.32 -12.93
CA ASN A 216 10.01 13.96 -13.13
C ASN A 216 9.59 12.74 -12.29
N PRO A 217 9.64 12.84 -10.95
CA PRO A 217 9.23 11.75 -10.08
C PRO A 217 7.71 11.48 -10.17
N PRO A 218 7.25 10.25 -9.91
CA PRO A 218 5.84 9.92 -9.87
C PRO A 218 5.05 10.84 -8.94
N LEU A 219 3.89 11.33 -9.41
CA LEU A 219 2.98 12.13 -8.59
C LEU A 219 2.34 11.26 -7.52
N GLY A 220 2.62 11.56 -6.25
CA GLY A 220 1.98 10.90 -5.11
C GLY A 220 0.64 11.51 -4.74
N ALA A 221 -0.20 10.73 -4.06
CA ALA A 221 -1.54 11.16 -3.64
C ALA A 221 -1.51 12.36 -2.68
N LEU A 222 -0.53 12.42 -1.77
CA LEU A 222 -0.38 13.58 -0.86
C LEU A 222 -0.05 14.86 -1.63
N THR A 223 0.87 14.81 -2.60
CA THR A 223 1.18 15.95 -3.46
C THR A 223 -0.05 16.36 -4.28
N ALA A 224 -0.75 15.40 -4.86
CA ALA A 224 -1.95 15.66 -5.65
C ALA A 224 -3.05 16.32 -4.82
N ALA A 225 -3.29 15.86 -3.60
CA ALA A 225 -4.25 16.48 -2.68
C ALA A 225 -3.86 17.94 -2.38
N ALA A 226 -2.60 18.20 -2.04
CA ALA A 226 -2.11 19.56 -1.80
C ALA A 226 -2.21 20.46 -3.04
N MET A 227 -1.89 19.96 -4.24
CA MET A 227 -2.05 20.72 -5.50
C MET A 227 -3.50 21.08 -5.84
N LEU A 228 -4.45 20.30 -5.31
CA LEU A 228 -5.89 20.50 -5.49
C LEU A 228 -6.53 21.26 -4.31
N ASP A 229 -5.72 21.86 -3.43
CA ASP A 229 -6.17 22.56 -2.22
C ASP A 229 -7.11 21.70 -1.32
N ARG A 230 -6.85 20.39 -1.28
CA ARG A 230 -7.60 19.45 -0.43
C ARG A 230 -6.81 19.13 0.84
N ASP A 231 -7.53 18.91 1.93
CA ASP A 231 -6.98 18.22 3.08
C ASP A 231 -6.78 16.72 2.76
N PHE A 232 -6.28 15.96 3.73
CA PHE A 232 -6.06 14.52 3.55
C PHE A 232 -7.24 13.67 4.02
N SER A 233 -8.42 14.25 4.17
CA SER A 233 -9.64 13.53 4.54
C SER A 233 -9.90 12.36 3.60
N ARG A 234 -10.20 11.19 4.17
CA ARG A 234 -10.42 9.92 3.46
C ARG A 234 -9.20 9.35 2.72
N LEU A 235 -8.01 9.93 2.86
CA LEU A 235 -6.81 9.44 2.16
C LEU A 235 -5.86 8.75 3.13
N LEU A 236 -5.45 7.52 2.80
CA LEU A 236 -4.32 6.83 3.41
C LEU A 236 -3.30 6.45 2.33
N VAL A 237 -2.07 6.90 2.48
CA VAL A 237 -0.95 6.56 1.62
C VAL A 237 -0.08 5.51 2.31
N PHE A 238 0.19 4.42 1.62
CA PHE A 238 1.02 3.30 2.08
C PHE A 238 2.35 3.31 1.37
N ASN A 239 3.44 3.44 2.11
CA ASN A 239 4.79 3.44 1.57
C ASN A 239 5.66 2.37 2.25
N SER A 240 6.73 1.95 1.59
CA SER A 240 7.60 0.87 2.07
C SER A 240 9.06 1.13 1.73
N LEU A 241 9.96 0.80 2.66
CA LEU A 241 11.39 0.78 2.38
C LEU A 241 11.83 -0.40 1.50
N SER A 242 10.95 -1.39 1.29
CA SER A 242 11.27 -2.62 0.54
C SER A 242 11.81 -2.35 -0.87
N LYS A 243 11.16 -1.42 -1.59
CA LYS A 243 11.54 -1.09 -2.98
C LYS A 243 12.44 0.15 -3.03
N ARG A 244 12.03 1.23 -2.38
CA ARG A 244 12.76 2.50 -2.39
C ARG A 244 14.17 2.42 -1.79
N SER A 245 14.38 1.57 -0.78
CA SER A 245 15.66 1.51 -0.03
C SER A 245 16.37 0.17 -0.16
N ASN A 246 15.84 -0.74 -0.99
CA ASN A 246 16.39 -2.08 -1.23
C ASN A 246 16.57 -2.90 0.06
N VAL A 247 15.59 -2.84 0.97
CA VAL A 247 15.60 -3.54 2.25
C VAL A 247 14.30 -4.30 2.52
N PRO A 248 13.88 -5.18 1.60
CA PRO A 248 12.59 -5.88 1.77
C PRO A 248 12.54 -6.75 3.03
N GLY A 249 13.68 -7.22 3.50
CA GLY A 249 13.81 -8.05 4.72
C GLY A 249 13.59 -7.29 6.03
N LEU A 250 13.78 -5.97 6.08
CA LEU A 250 13.55 -5.17 7.29
C LEU A 250 12.08 -5.08 7.69
N ARG A 251 11.14 -5.35 6.77
CA ARG A 251 9.71 -5.23 7.05
C ARG A 251 9.35 -3.85 7.61
N SER A 252 9.79 -2.79 6.94
CA SER A 252 9.59 -1.41 7.36
C SER A 252 8.84 -0.61 6.30
N GLY A 253 7.88 0.19 6.74
CA GLY A 253 7.08 1.09 5.94
C GLY A 253 6.27 2.02 6.83
N PHE A 254 5.39 2.80 6.24
CA PHE A 254 4.49 3.67 6.98
C PHE A 254 3.16 3.85 6.25
N VAL A 255 2.17 4.30 7.01
CA VAL A 255 0.90 4.84 6.51
C VAL A 255 0.84 6.31 6.91
N ALA A 256 0.41 7.16 5.98
CA ALA A 256 0.26 8.60 6.22
C ALA A 256 -1.03 9.14 5.58
N GLY A 257 -1.59 10.21 6.13
CA GLY A 257 -2.77 10.88 5.58
C GLY A 257 -3.77 11.36 6.62
N ASP A 258 -5.03 10.95 6.49
CA ASP A 258 -6.13 11.32 7.36
C ASP A 258 -5.87 10.94 8.83
N ALA A 259 -5.83 11.93 9.71
CA ALA A 259 -5.52 11.75 11.14
C ALA A 259 -6.55 10.88 11.87
N GLU A 260 -7.83 10.99 11.53
CA GLU A 260 -8.88 10.18 12.16
C GLU A 260 -8.78 8.71 11.71
N LEU A 261 -8.55 8.45 10.43
CA LEU A 261 -8.33 7.09 9.92
C LEU A 261 -7.05 6.47 10.52
N ILE A 262 -5.98 7.24 10.66
CA ILE A 262 -4.75 6.81 11.35
C ILE A 262 -5.03 6.46 12.82
N ARG A 263 -5.82 7.26 13.53
CA ARG A 263 -6.22 7.00 14.91
C ARG A 263 -7.01 5.69 15.03
N GLN A 264 -7.99 5.46 14.13
CA GLN A 264 -8.78 4.23 14.10
C GLN A 264 -7.90 3.01 13.79
N PHE A 265 -7.02 3.14 12.80
CA PHE A 265 -6.10 2.08 12.43
C PHE A 265 -5.09 1.76 13.57
N LEU A 266 -4.58 2.78 14.27
CA LEU A 266 -3.72 2.59 15.45
C LEU A 266 -4.46 1.84 16.55
N LEU A 267 -5.73 2.19 16.82
CA LEU A 267 -6.55 1.47 17.81
C LEU A 267 -6.67 -0.01 17.44
N TYR A 268 -7.06 -0.33 16.20
CA TYR A 268 -7.12 -1.71 15.73
C TYR A 268 -5.78 -2.43 15.89
N ARG A 269 -4.68 -1.73 15.57
CA ARG A 269 -3.34 -2.29 15.64
C ARG A 269 -2.92 -2.68 17.05
N THR A 270 -3.39 -2.02 18.11
CA THR A 270 -3.06 -2.40 19.49
C THR A 270 -3.48 -3.83 19.86
N TYR A 271 -4.41 -4.40 19.08
CA TYR A 271 -4.91 -5.77 19.30
C TYR A 271 -4.27 -6.81 18.37
N HIS A 272 -3.77 -6.42 17.20
CA HIS A 272 -3.25 -7.39 16.25
C HIS A 272 -1.72 -7.35 16.06
N GLY A 273 -1.06 -6.29 16.54
CA GLY A 273 0.39 -6.16 16.37
C GLY A 273 0.99 -4.91 16.99
N SER A 274 2.16 -4.54 16.51
CA SER A 274 2.92 -3.38 16.96
C SER A 274 3.69 -2.77 15.79
N ALA A 275 4.46 -1.69 16.02
CA ALA A 275 5.48 -1.25 15.07
C ALA A 275 6.62 -2.27 15.01
N MET A 276 7.51 -2.12 14.02
CA MET A 276 8.74 -2.90 13.94
C MET A 276 9.59 -2.73 15.19
N GLY A 277 10.44 -3.71 15.48
CA GLY A 277 11.33 -3.66 16.64
C GLY A 277 12.20 -2.40 16.67
N PRO A 278 12.57 -1.89 17.87
CA PRO A 278 13.32 -0.63 18.00
C PRO A 278 14.63 -0.59 17.20
N ALA A 279 15.31 -1.73 17.04
CA ALA A 279 16.53 -1.82 16.21
C ALA A 279 16.26 -1.55 14.72
N VAL A 280 15.05 -1.80 14.24
CA VAL A 280 14.64 -1.56 12.85
C VAL A 280 14.15 -0.12 12.66
N GLN A 281 13.57 0.47 13.69
CA GLN A 281 13.12 1.86 13.68
C GLN A 281 14.26 2.84 13.62
#